data_6f87c0079bbea981db432cc42e3f1bfb
#
_entry.id   6f87c0079bbea981db432cc42e3f1bfb
#
_cell.length_a   1.000
_cell.length_b   1.000
_cell.length_c   1.000
_cell.angle_alpha   90.00
_cell.angle_beta   90.00
_cell.angle_gamma   90.00
#
_symmetry.space_group_name_H-M   'P 1'
#
loop_
_entity.id
_entity.type
_entity.pdbx_description
1 polymer ?
#
loop_
_entity_poly.entity_id
_entity_poly.type
_entity_poly.pdbx_seq_one_letter_code
_entity_poly.pdbx_strand_id
1 'polypeptide(L)'
;AMSGGRVELGLGTGWYEAEHAAYGIPMPPLGERFDRLTEQLEIVTGLWSTPTGSTFSHAGVHYRLEDSPALPKPVQERIPIVIGGTGARRTPVLAARFATEFNVPFVDVPTAVAAFDRVAAACTDIGRDPGGIIRSAALVTCVGRDDAEVARRAEAIGHEAGELRENGLAGTPAEVTDRIGRWREATGVSRLYLQLLDVGDLDHVELIAEEILPVA
;
A
#
# COMPACT_ATOMS: atom_id res chain seq x y z
N ALA A 1 -4.59 -19.60 -8.93
CA ALA A 1 -3.98 -20.66 -9.75
C ALA A 1 -2.95 -20.11 -10.75
N MET A 2 -3.30 -19.12 -11.61
CA MET A 2 -2.38 -18.60 -12.66
C MET A 2 -1.08 -18.02 -12.12
N SER A 3 -1.08 -17.37 -10.96
CA SER A 3 0.13 -16.77 -10.36
C SER A 3 1.00 -17.76 -9.60
N GLY A 4 0.54 -18.99 -9.36
CA GLY A 4 1.25 -19.94 -8.49
C GLY A 4 1.35 -19.48 -7.03
N GLY A 5 0.40 -18.65 -6.56
CA GLY A 5 0.37 -18.18 -5.17
C GLY A 5 1.18 -16.89 -4.91
N ARG A 6 1.43 -16.07 -5.93
CA ARG A 6 2.21 -14.81 -5.78
C ARG A 6 1.35 -13.54 -5.64
N VAL A 7 0.02 -13.67 -5.53
CA VAL A 7 -0.88 -12.50 -5.45
C VAL A 7 -0.94 -11.97 -4.02
N GLU A 8 -0.82 -10.68 -3.89
CA GLU A 8 -1.18 -9.89 -2.71
C GLU A 8 -2.36 -8.98 -3.08
N LEU A 9 -3.31 -8.78 -2.17
CA LEU A 9 -4.48 -7.94 -2.41
C LEU A 9 -4.33 -6.60 -1.69
N GLY A 10 -4.14 -5.52 -2.45
CA GLY A 10 -4.19 -4.16 -1.91
C GLY A 10 -5.61 -3.60 -1.95
N LEU A 11 -6.12 -3.14 -0.82
CA LEU A 11 -7.44 -2.51 -0.70
C LEU A 11 -7.38 -1.20 0.09
N GLY A 12 -8.14 -0.21 -0.39
CA GLY A 12 -8.33 1.07 0.26
C GLY A 12 -9.69 1.67 -0.08
N THR A 13 -10.00 2.82 0.50
CA THR A 13 -11.30 3.50 0.29
C THR A 13 -11.42 4.22 -1.05
N GLY A 14 -10.36 4.30 -1.85
CA GLY A 14 -10.29 5.20 -3.00
C GLY A 14 -10.06 6.66 -2.56
N TRP A 15 -9.44 7.45 -3.41
CA TRP A 15 -9.11 8.85 -3.08
C TRP A 15 -9.12 9.79 -4.29
N TYR A 16 -8.90 9.28 -5.51
CA TYR A 16 -8.71 10.11 -6.69
C TYR A 16 -10.04 10.37 -7.41
N GLU A 17 -10.67 11.50 -7.07
CA GLU A 17 -12.00 11.89 -7.59
C GLU A 17 -12.05 12.03 -9.12
N ALA A 18 -10.97 12.54 -9.73
CA ALA A 18 -10.93 12.73 -11.17
C ALA A 18 -11.03 11.41 -11.95
N GLU A 19 -10.41 10.34 -11.44
CA GLU A 19 -10.51 9.00 -12.03
C GLU A 19 -11.94 8.45 -11.92
N HIS A 20 -12.54 8.57 -10.74
CA HIS A 20 -13.93 8.16 -10.52
C HIS A 20 -14.89 8.90 -11.48
N ALA A 21 -14.73 10.21 -11.63
CA ALA A 21 -15.51 11.02 -12.54
C ALA A 21 -15.29 10.63 -14.01
N ALA A 22 -14.05 10.39 -14.43
CA ALA A 22 -13.70 10.03 -15.80
C ALA A 22 -14.31 8.70 -16.23
N TYR A 23 -14.45 7.75 -15.32
CA TYR A 23 -15.01 6.41 -15.59
C TYR A 23 -16.48 6.24 -15.16
N GLY A 24 -17.12 7.29 -14.68
CA GLY A 24 -18.51 7.23 -14.21
C GLY A 24 -18.71 6.33 -12.99
N ILE A 25 -17.68 6.14 -12.19
CA ILE A 25 -17.72 5.32 -10.96
C ILE A 25 -18.17 6.22 -9.81
N PRO A 26 -19.25 5.90 -9.10
CA PRO A 26 -19.69 6.69 -7.95
C PRO A 26 -18.61 6.78 -6.87
N MET A 27 -18.41 7.98 -6.33
CA MET A 27 -17.53 8.20 -5.19
C MET A 27 -18.36 8.69 -3.98
N PRO A 28 -18.93 7.77 -3.20
CA PRO A 28 -19.75 8.12 -2.05
C PRO A 28 -18.92 8.80 -0.94
N PRO A 29 -19.59 9.43 0.04
CA PRO A 29 -18.91 10.05 1.17
C PRO A 29 -17.93 9.10 1.86
N LEU A 30 -16.84 9.64 2.42
CA LEU A 30 -15.75 8.84 3.00
C LEU A 30 -16.23 7.83 4.05
N GLY A 31 -17.23 8.18 4.86
CA GLY A 31 -17.83 7.26 5.83
C GLY A 31 -18.37 6.00 5.17
N GLU A 32 -19.19 6.17 4.14
CA GLU A 32 -19.77 5.05 3.38
C GLU A 32 -18.67 4.23 2.67
N ARG A 33 -17.64 4.88 2.11
CA ARG A 33 -16.52 4.15 1.50
C ARG A 33 -15.81 3.24 2.50
N PHE A 34 -15.65 3.69 3.74
CA PHE A 34 -15.11 2.85 4.81
C PHE A 34 -16.06 1.72 5.23
N ASP A 35 -17.37 1.95 5.24
CA ASP A 35 -18.35 0.91 5.54
C ASP A 35 -18.29 -0.18 4.47
N ARG A 36 -18.28 0.21 3.20
CA ARG A 36 -18.11 -0.70 2.07
C ARG A 36 -16.79 -1.47 2.12
N LEU A 37 -15.67 -0.80 2.40
CA LEU A 37 -14.36 -1.46 2.55
C LEU A 37 -14.36 -2.47 3.69
N THR A 38 -15.02 -2.16 4.80
CA THR A 38 -15.13 -3.10 5.94
C THR A 38 -15.86 -4.37 5.51
N GLU A 39 -17.03 -4.25 4.89
CA GLU A 39 -17.79 -5.40 4.40
C GLU A 39 -17.03 -6.18 3.32
N GLN A 40 -16.34 -5.49 2.40
CA GLN A 40 -15.52 -6.14 1.37
C GLN A 40 -14.40 -6.98 1.98
N LEU A 41 -13.70 -6.47 3.00
CA LEU A 41 -12.66 -7.20 3.70
C LEU A 41 -13.23 -8.43 4.42
N GLU A 42 -14.38 -8.31 5.06
CA GLU A 42 -15.09 -9.43 5.70
C GLU A 42 -15.51 -10.48 4.67
N ILE A 43 -16.05 -10.05 3.53
CA ILE A 43 -16.48 -10.94 2.46
C ILE A 43 -15.30 -11.69 1.85
N VAL A 44 -14.23 -10.98 1.41
CA VAL A 44 -13.12 -11.64 0.73
C VAL A 44 -12.39 -12.61 1.65
N THR A 45 -12.18 -12.23 2.92
CA THR A 45 -11.55 -13.12 3.90
C THR A 45 -12.44 -14.31 4.25
N GLY A 46 -13.75 -14.10 4.37
CA GLY A 46 -14.73 -15.15 4.60
C GLY A 46 -14.80 -16.14 3.43
N LEU A 47 -14.87 -15.65 2.20
CA LEU A 47 -14.86 -16.50 1.00
C LEU A 47 -13.57 -17.34 0.90
N TRP A 48 -12.40 -16.76 1.22
CA TRP A 48 -11.13 -17.51 1.15
C TRP A 48 -11.01 -18.55 2.24
N SER A 49 -11.46 -18.25 3.45
CA SER A 49 -11.35 -19.15 4.61
C SER A 49 -12.43 -20.24 4.68
N THR A 50 -13.52 -20.10 3.95
CA THR A 50 -14.62 -21.09 3.94
C THR A 50 -14.11 -22.42 3.39
N PRO A 51 -14.25 -23.55 4.09
CA PRO A 51 -13.79 -24.86 3.61
C PRO A 51 -14.48 -25.28 2.31
N THR A 52 -13.76 -26.03 1.48
CA THR A 52 -14.36 -26.65 0.27
C THR A 52 -15.53 -27.55 0.66
N GLY A 53 -16.67 -27.38 -0.04
CA GLY A 53 -17.91 -28.11 0.26
C GLY A 53 -18.82 -27.41 1.29
N SER A 54 -18.38 -26.30 1.88
CA SER A 54 -19.20 -25.41 2.69
C SER A 54 -19.59 -24.16 1.91
N THR A 55 -20.58 -23.42 2.42
CA THR A 55 -21.02 -22.14 1.84
C THR A 55 -20.71 -20.98 2.76
N PHE A 56 -20.59 -19.80 2.18
CA PHE A 56 -20.38 -18.52 2.88
C PHE A 56 -21.57 -17.60 2.62
N SER A 57 -22.11 -17.00 3.68
CA SER A 57 -23.15 -15.97 3.59
C SER A 57 -22.69 -14.71 4.33
N HIS A 58 -23.08 -13.56 3.83
CA HIS A 58 -22.85 -12.24 4.46
C HIS A 58 -24.10 -11.40 4.31
N ALA A 59 -24.53 -10.75 5.39
CA ALA A 59 -25.69 -9.87 5.41
C ALA A 59 -25.28 -8.50 5.96
N GLY A 60 -24.68 -7.68 5.13
CA GLY A 60 -24.26 -6.33 5.45
C GLY A 60 -25.29 -5.27 5.02
N VAL A 61 -24.90 -4.02 5.18
CA VAL A 61 -25.69 -2.85 4.73
C VAL A 61 -25.52 -2.62 3.22
N HIS A 62 -24.31 -2.85 2.71
CA HIS A 62 -23.94 -2.57 1.32
C HIS A 62 -23.86 -3.83 0.46
N TYR A 63 -23.59 -4.99 1.06
CA TYR A 63 -23.41 -6.25 0.34
C TYR A 63 -24.20 -7.38 1.00
N ARG A 64 -24.75 -8.26 0.16
CA ARG A 64 -25.43 -9.46 0.63
C ARG A 64 -25.01 -10.65 -0.23
N LEU A 65 -24.52 -11.69 0.40
CA LEU A 65 -24.21 -12.98 -0.20
C LEU A 65 -25.04 -14.06 0.48
N GLU A 66 -25.59 -14.98 -0.29
CA GLU A 66 -26.37 -16.11 0.22
C GLU A 66 -25.77 -17.42 -0.33
N ASP A 67 -25.37 -18.29 0.56
CA ASP A 67 -24.89 -19.66 0.28
C ASP A 67 -23.86 -19.75 -0.85
N SER A 68 -22.96 -18.76 -0.93
CA SER A 68 -21.87 -18.76 -1.91
C SER A 68 -20.99 -20.00 -1.72
N PRO A 69 -20.69 -20.79 -2.77
CA PRO A 69 -19.81 -21.94 -2.65
C PRO A 69 -18.36 -21.58 -2.35
N ALA A 70 -18.04 -20.30 -2.29
CA ALA A 70 -16.71 -19.76 -1.99
C ALA A 70 -15.59 -20.36 -2.89
N LEU A 71 -15.85 -20.51 -4.18
CA LEU A 71 -14.94 -21.10 -5.16
C LEU A 71 -14.63 -20.10 -6.29
N PRO A 72 -13.45 -20.20 -6.94
CA PRO A 72 -12.35 -21.15 -6.68
C PRO A 72 -11.56 -20.79 -5.42
N LYS A 73 -10.90 -21.77 -4.81
CA LYS A 73 -10.02 -21.52 -3.67
C LYS A 73 -8.67 -20.96 -4.11
N PRO A 74 -8.06 -20.04 -3.32
CA PRO A 74 -6.69 -19.62 -3.56
C PRO A 74 -5.72 -20.78 -3.39
N VAL A 75 -4.59 -20.71 -4.09
CA VAL A 75 -3.46 -21.65 -3.91
C VAL A 75 -2.73 -21.37 -2.58
N GLN A 76 -2.70 -20.11 -2.18
CA GLN A 76 -2.14 -19.68 -0.91
C GLN A 76 -3.09 -20.09 0.23
N GLU A 77 -2.52 -20.54 1.33
CA GLU A 77 -3.28 -20.78 2.56
C GLU A 77 -3.96 -19.48 3.04
N ARG A 78 -3.24 -18.37 2.89
CA ARG A 78 -3.74 -17.01 3.16
C ARG A 78 -3.22 -16.05 2.10
N ILE A 79 -4.11 -15.35 1.41
CA ILE A 79 -3.72 -14.25 0.52
C ILE A 79 -3.33 -13.05 1.39
N PRO A 80 -2.10 -12.50 1.23
CA PRO A 80 -1.72 -11.29 1.95
C PRO A 80 -2.63 -10.12 1.56
N ILE A 81 -3.03 -9.34 2.57
CA ILE A 81 -3.82 -8.14 2.39
C ILE A 81 -2.97 -6.93 2.76
N VAL A 82 -2.82 -6.00 1.81
CA VAL A 82 -2.18 -4.70 2.03
C VAL A 82 -3.27 -3.66 2.23
N ILE A 83 -3.28 -3.01 3.40
CA ILE A 83 -4.17 -1.88 3.68
C ILE A 83 -3.33 -0.62 3.72
N GLY A 84 -3.73 0.39 2.93
CA GLY A 84 -3.00 1.65 2.82
C GLY A 84 -3.75 2.83 3.41
N GLY A 85 -3.00 3.86 3.80
CA GLY A 85 -3.52 5.16 4.17
C GLY A 85 -2.98 5.73 5.48
N THR A 86 -3.36 6.98 5.75
CA THR A 86 -2.89 7.75 6.93
C THR A 86 -4.02 8.10 7.90
N GLY A 87 -5.23 7.57 7.67
CA GLY A 87 -6.41 7.86 8.48
C GLY A 87 -6.21 7.53 9.96
N ALA A 88 -6.69 8.44 10.84
CA ALA A 88 -6.38 8.38 12.27
C ALA A 88 -7.22 7.35 13.06
N ARG A 89 -8.37 6.92 12.54
CA ARG A 89 -9.34 6.12 13.32
C ARG A 89 -9.68 4.78 12.64
N ARG A 90 -10.32 4.80 11.49
CA ARG A 90 -10.85 3.59 10.83
C ARG A 90 -9.74 2.77 10.17
N THR A 91 -8.78 3.42 9.52
CA THR A 91 -7.66 2.76 8.86
C THR A 91 -6.85 1.86 9.80
N PRO A 92 -6.40 2.32 10.99
CA PRO A 92 -5.69 1.47 11.94
C PRO A 92 -6.49 0.24 12.40
N VAL A 93 -7.79 0.42 12.63
CA VAL A 93 -8.68 -0.68 13.05
C VAL A 93 -8.81 -1.74 11.95
N LEU A 94 -8.98 -1.33 10.69
CA LEU A 94 -9.05 -2.26 9.56
C LEU A 94 -7.70 -2.96 9.34
N ALA A 95 -6.58 -2.23 9.45
CA ALA A 95 -5.25 -2.81 9.36
C ALA A 95 -5.02 -3.85 10.47
N ALA A 96 -5.36 -3.53 11.72
CA ALA A 96 -5.24 -4.46 12.84
C ALA A 96 -6.07 -5.74 12.64
N ARG A 97 -7.27 -5.63 12.05
CA ARG A 97 -8.16 -6.78 11.82
C ARG A 97 -7.74 -7.67 10.65
N PHE A 98 -7.33 -7.08 9.53
CA PHE A 98 -7.24 -7.79 8.26
C PHE A 98 -5.86 -7.79 7.61
N ALA A 99 -5.02 -6.75 7.85
CA ALA A 99 -3.80 -6.57 7.09
C ALA A 99 -2.69 -7.58 7.46
N THR A 100 -1.96 -8.03 6.46
CA THR A 100 -0.63 -8.63 6.59
C THR A 100 0.44 -7.56 6.43
N GLU A 101 0.10 -6.48 5.71
CA GLU A 101 0.97 -5.33 5.47
C GLU A 101 0.17 -4.03 5.59
N PHE A 102 0.76 -3.04 6.26
CA PHE A 102 0.23 -1.69 6.32
C PHE A 102 1.15 -0.73 5.57
N ASN A 103 0.59 -0.06 4.55
CA ASN A 103 1.30 0.85 3.67
C ASN A 103 0.95 2.31 3.95
N VAL A 104 1.96 3.16 4.08
CA VAL A 104 1.78 4.62 4.14
C VAL A 104 2.18 5.24 2.79
N PRO A 105 1.24 5.90 2.08
CA PRO A 105 1.53 6.48 0.77
C PRO A 105 1.96 7.95 0.89
N PHE A 106 3.07 8.31 0.24
CA PHE A 106 3.49 9.70 -0.05
C PHE A 106 3.48 10.63 1.17
N VAL A 107 4.08 10.20 2.26
CA VAL A 107 4.17 10.97 3.52
C VAL A 107 5.61 11.13 3.97
N ASP A 108 5.85 12.09 4.86
CA ASP A 108 7.11 12.24 5.56
C ASP A 108 7.30 11.19 6.68
N VAL A 109 8.53 11.06 7.18
CA VAL A 109 8.88 10.10 8.24
C VAL A 109 8.07 10.32 9.52
N PRO A 110 7.87 11.53 10.07
CA PRO A 110 7.05 11.74 11.25
C PRO A 110 5.61 11.27 11.09
N THR A 111 5.00 11.54 9.95
CA THR A 111 3.63 11.10 9.63
C THR A 111 3.56 9.57 9.52
N ALA A 112 4.57 8.94 8.90
CA ALA A 112 4.67 7.49 8.81
C ALA A 112 4.78 6.82 10.19
N VAL A 113 5.66 7.31 11.06
CA VAL A 113 5.81 6.83 12.44
C VAL A 113 4.48 6.91 13.18
N ALA A 114 3.83 8.09 13.16
CA ALA A 114 2.54 8.26 13.82
C ALA A 114 1.44 7.34 13.26
N ALA A 115 1.47 7.00 11.97
CA ALA A 115 0.52 6.07 11.38
C ALA A 115 0.79 4.62 11.83
N PHE A 116 2.06 4.19 11.84
CA PHE A 116 2.45 2.86 12.33
C PHE A 116 2.14 2.67 13.81
N ASP A 117 2.35 3.69 14.64
CA ASP A 117 2.03 3.65 16.07
C ASP A 117 0.53 3.47 16.32
N ARG A 118 -0.31 4.16 15.53
CA ARG A 118 -1.77 3.95 15.60
C ARG A 118 -2.19 2.54 15.22
N VAL A 119 -1.55 1.94 14.22
CA VAL A 119 -1.81 0.53 13.86
C VAL A 119 -1.34 -0.41 14.96
N ALA A 120 -0.17 -0.17 15.54
CA ALA A 120 0.34 -0.96 16.65
C ALA A 120 -0.60 -0.91 17.87
N ALA A 121 -1.10 0.28 18.23
CA ALA A 121 -2.08 0.44 19.29
C ALA A 121 -3.37 -0.35 18.98
N ALA A 122 -3.91 -0.21 17.76
CA ALA A 122 -5.11 -0.93 17.34
C ALA A 122 -4.92 -2.46 17.33
N CYS A 123 -3.72 -2.97 17.05
CA CYS A 123 -3.40 -4.38 17.19
C CYS A 123 -3.46 -4.81 18.65
N THR A 124 -2.86 -4.03 19.55
CA THR A 124 -2.86 -4.30 20.99
C THR A 124 -4.28 -4.33 21.55
N ASP A 125 -5.14 -3.42 21.12
CA ASP A 125 -6.54 -3.34 21.56
C ASP A 125 -7.34 -4.63 21.26
N ILE A 126 -6.97 -5.35 20.19
CA ILE A 126 -7.62 -6.61 19.81
C ILE A 126 -6.80 -7.86 20.18
N GLY A 127 -5.70 -7.71 20.93
CA GLY A 127 -4.83 -8.80 21.35
C GLY A 127 -3.99 -9.41 20.22
N ARG A 128 -3.76 -8.68 19.13
CA ARG A 128 -2.88 -9.07 18.02
C ARG A 128 -1.47 -8.54 18.24
N ASP A 129 -0.45 -9.36 17.94
CA ASP A 129 0.94 -8.89 17.93
C ASP A 129 1.15 -7.86 16.81
N PRO A 130 1.54 -6.61 17.14
CA PRO A 130 1.85 -5.60 16.15
C PRO A 130 3.03 -5.97 15.24
N GLY A 131 3.98 -6.77 15.73
CA GLY A 131 5.14 -7.27 14.96
C GLY A 131 4.76 -8.20 13.81
N GLY A 132 3.54 -8.73 13.81
CA GLY A 132 3.00 -9.56 12.73
C GLY A 132 2.48 -8.78 11.51
N ILE A 133 2.61 -7.43 11.48
CA ILE A 133 2.24 -6.59 10.33
C ILE A 133 3.49 -6.00 9.71
N ILE A 134 3.70 -6.28 8.42
CA ILE A 134 4.76 -5.67 7.62
C ILE A 134 4.49 -4.16 7.52
N ARG A 135 5.49 -3.35 7.84
CA ARG A 135 5.45 -1.90 7.62
C ARG A 135 6.02 -1.57 6.25
N SER A 136 5.28 -0.84 5.44
CA SER A 136 5.75 -0.39 4.13
C SER A 136 5.38 1.05 3.84
N ALA A 137 6.12 1.67 2.91
CA ALA A 137 5.81 2.99 2.41
C ALA A 137 5.90 3.02 0.88
N ALA A 138 5.04 3.84 0.25
CA ALA A 138 5.13 4.15 -1.17
C ALA A 138 5.63 5.59 -1.33
N LEU A 139 6.71 5.77 -2.07
CA LEU A 139 7.35 7.08 -2.26
C LEU A 139 7.62 7.33 -3.75
N VAL A 140 7.36 8.56 -4.21
CA VAL A 140 7.76 8.98 -5.54
C VAL A 140 9.28 8.89 -5.63
N THR A 141 9.78 8.23 -6.68
CA THR A 141 11.20 7.96 -6.86
C THR A 141 11.70 8.65 -8.11
N CYS A 142 12.79 9.41 -7.95
CA CYS A 142 13.43 10.17 -9.03
C CYS A 142 14.97 10.14 -8.85
N VAL A 143 15.61 9.14 -9.47
CA VAL A 143 17.06 8.92 -9.36
C VAL A 143 17.74 9.45 -10.61
N GLY A 144 18.89 10.07 -10.46
CA GLY A 144 19.74 10.51 -11.57
C GLY A 144 21.21 10.27 -11.25
N ARG A 145 22.05 10.10 -12.26
CA ARG A 145 23.51 9.91 -12.09
C ARG A 145 24.17 11.18 -11.53
N ASP A 146 23.53 12.31 -11.79
CA ASP A 146 23.93 13.63 -11.27
C ASP A 146 22.70 14.54 -11.07
N ASP A 147 22.93 15.73 -10.51
CA ASP A 147 21.89 16.73 -10.24
C ASP A 147 21.14 17.20 -11.50
N ALA A 148 21.81 17.26 -12.64
CA ALA A 148 21.18 17.67 -13.88
C ALA A 148 20.20 16.62 -14.38
N GLU A 149 20.55 15.36 -14.26
CA GLU A 149 19.66 14.24 -14.61
C GLU A 149 18.47 14.14 -13.65
N VAL A 150 18.67 14.32 -12.34
CA VAL A 150 17.58 14.40 -11.36
C VAL A 150 16.63 15.54 -11.70
N ALA A 151 17.14 16.74 -11.98
CA ALA A 151 16.30 17.88 -12.33
C ALA A 151 15.49 17.64 -13.62
N ARG A 152 16.11 17.08 -14.67
CA ARG A 152 15.42 16.72 -15.90
C ARG A 152 14.30 15.73 -15.70
N ARG A 153 14.52 14.67 -14.90
CA ARG A 153 13.51 13.66 -14.58
C ARG A 153 12.38 14.21 -13.71
N ALA A 154 12.70 15.06 -12.74
CA ALA A 154 11.71 15.75 -11.92
C ALA A 154 10.79 16.64 -12.76
N GLU A 155 11.37 17.45 -13.67
CA GLU A 155 10.61 18.30 -14.60
C GLU A 155 9.70 17.46 -15.51
N ALA A 156 10.18 16.34 -16.03
CA ALA A 156 9.41 15.44 -16.89
C ALA A 156 8.14 14.88 -16.24
N ILE A 157 8.14 14.73 -14.92
CA ILE A 157 6.98 14.27 -14.13
C ILE A 157 6.20 15.41 -13.45
N GLY A 158 6.54 16.67 -13.78
CA GLY A 158 5.84 17.85 -13.26
C GLY A 158 6.14 18.20 -11.81
N HIS A 159 7.31 17.85 -11.31
CA HIS A 159 7.77 18.13 -9.94
C HIS A 159 9.06 18.94 -9.91
N GLU A 160 9.28 19.62 -8.80
CA GLU A 160 10.56 20.24 -8.48
C GLU A 160 11.51 19.25 -7.80
N ALA A 161 12.77 19.18 -8.23
CA ALA A 161 13.76 18.25 -7.68
C ALA A 161 13.97 18.43 -6.15
N GLY A 162 13.91 19.68 -5.67
CA GLY A 162 13.99 20.00 -4.24
C GLY A 162 12.85 19.42 -3.43
N GLU A 163 11.61 19.54 -3.91
CA GLU A 163 10.43 18.97 -3.27
C GLU A 163 10.51 17.44 -3.20
N LEU A 164 10.92 16.79 -4.31
CA LEU A 164 11.08 15.35 -4.33
C LEU A 164 12.20 14.86 -3.40
N ARG A 165 13.25 15.66 -3.22
CA ARG A 165 14.29 15.37 -2.22
C ARG A 165 13.79 15.48 -0.79
N GLU A 166 12.82 16.33 -0.51
CA GLU A 166 12.22 16.44 0.83
C GLU A 166 11.19 15.33 1.11
N ASN A 167 10.32 15.04 0.15
CA ASN A 167 9.12 14.24 0.35
C ASN A 167 9.14 12.87 -0.33
N GLY A 168 10.11 12.61 -1.21
CA GLY A 168 10.25 11.37 -1.97
C GLY A 168 11.59 10.67 -1.79
N LEU A 169 11.94 9.80 -2.72
CA LEU A 169 13.24 9.18 -2.90
C LEU A 169 13.91 9.78 -4.14
N ALA A 170 14.52 10.96 -3.99
CA ALA A 170 15.13 11.66 -5.11
C ALA A 170 16.58 12.06 -4.82
N GLY A 171 17.40 12.00 -5.86
CA GLY A 171 18.83 12.32 -5.82
C GLY A 171 19.68 11.34 -6.62
N THR A 172 20.97 11.38 -6.39
CA THR A 172 21.91 10.37 -6.89
C THR A 172 21.67 9.01 -6.23
N PRO A 173 22.13 7.89 -6.80
CA PRO A 173 22.01 6.57 -6.18
C PRO A 173 22.45 6.53 -4.71
N ALA A 174 23.58 7.16 -4.38
CA ALA A 174 24.09 7.23 -3.02
C ALA A 174 23.15 7.98 -2.06
N GLU A 175 22.61 9.14 -2.49
CA GLU A 175 21.66 9.94 -1.69
C GLU A 175 20.35 9.18 -1.45
N VAL A 176 19.87 8.47 -2.47
CA VAL A 176 18.63 7.66 -2.37
C VAL A 176 18.84 6.46 -1.45
N THR A 177 19.95 5.76 -1.56
CA THR A 177 20.31 4.65 -0.67
C THR A 177 20.41 5.10 0.79
N ASP A 178 21.09 6.21 1.05
CA ASP A 178 21.16 6.85 2.37
C ASP A 178 19.77 7.18 2.92
N ARG A 179 18.88 7.68 2.06
CA ARG A 179 17.50 8.03 2.45
C ARG A 179 16.68 6.79 2.77
N ILE A 180 16.83 5.72 2.01
CA ILE A 180 16.22 4.41 2.31
C ILE A 180 16.68 3.92 3.69
N GLY A 181 17.96 4.01 3.97
CA GLY A 181 18.52 3.66 5.29
C GLY A 181 17.89 4.46 6.43
N ARG A 182 17.77 5.78 6.27
CA ARG A 182 17.10 6.65 7.25
C ARG A 182 15.61 6.32 7.43
N TRP A 183 14.90 6.02 6.35
CA TRP A 183 13.51 5.57 6.44
C TRP A 183 13.39 4.28 7.25
N ARG A 184 14.24 3.29 6.95
CA ARG A 184 14.27 2.01 7.66
C ARG A 184 14.57 2.19 9.16
N GLU A 185 15.57 2.98 9.50
CA GLU A 185 15.98 3.25 10.87
C GLU A 185 14.88 3.97 11.67
N ALA A 186 14.28 5.01 11.09
CA ALA A 186 13.30 5.84 11.77
C ALA A 186 11.92 5.19 11.93
N THR A 187 11.49 4.36 10.98
CA THR A 187 10.10 3.87 10.89
C THR A 187 9.98 2.36 11.08
N GLY A 188 11.07 1.61 10.91
CA GLY A 188 11.07 0.16 10.89
C GLY A 188 10.40 -0.43 9.65
N VAL A 189 10.30 0.32 8.54
CA VAL A 189 9.81 -0.23 7.27
C VAL A 189 10.74 -1.33 6.76
N SER A 190 10.15 -2.41 6.28
CA SER A 190 10.87 -3.52 5.66
C SER A 190 10.59 -3.63 4.15
N ARG A 191 9.68 -2.82 3.61
CA ARG A 191 9.35 -2.77 2.18
C ARG A 191 9.11 -1.32 1.77
N LEU A 192 9.73 -0.90 0.67
CA LEU A 192 9.47 0.38 0.01
C LEU A 192 8.97 0.13 -1.41
N TYR A 193 7.89 0.79 -1.76
CA TYR A 193 7.35 0.82 -3.13
C TYR A 193 7.87 2.06 -3.83
N LEU A 194 8.72 1.85 -4.83
CA LEU A 194 9.31 2.92 -5.63
C LEU A 194 8.32 3.31 -6.72
N GLN A 195 7.64 4.44 -6.56
CA GLN A 195 6.70 4.91 -7.56
C GLN A 195 7.41 5.72 -8.63
N LEU A 196 7.50 5.16 -9.83
CA LEU A 196 8.01 5.82 -11.02
C LEU A 196 6.84 6.41 -11.80
N LEU A 197 6.82 7.74 -11.97
CA LEU A 197 5.73 8.43 -12.65
C LEU A 197 5.93 8.50 -14.17
N ASP A 198 7.18 8.48 -14.65
CA ASP A 198 7.51 8.28 -16.06
C ASP A 198 7.85 6.81 -16.31
N VAL A 199 6.85 6.04 -16.72
CA VAL A 199 7.02 4.62 -17.06
C VAL A 199 7.72 4.41 -18.42
N GLY A 200 7.94 5.45 -19.18
CA GLY A 200 8.66 5.43 -20.48
C GLY A 200 10.18 5.59 -20.31
N ASP A 201 10.67 6.11 -19.19
CA ASP A 201 12.10 6.26 -18.91
C ASP A 201 12.71 4.92 -18.43
N LEU A 202 13.02 4.04 -19.38
CA LEU A 202 13.61 2.75 -19.07
C LEU A 202 15.03 2.86 -18.51
N ASP A 203 15.79 3.90 -18.89
CA ASP A 203 17.12 4.17 -18.30
C ASP A 203 17.03 4.49 -16.80
N HIS A 204 15.94 5.13 -16.37
CA HIS A 204 15.68 5.33 -14.94
C HIS A 204 15.43 4.01 -14.21
N VAL A 205 14.66 3.10 -14.82
CA VAL A 205 14.41 1.76 -14.26
C VAL A 205 15.71 0.96 -14.16
N GLU A 206 16.53 0.99 -15.22
CA GLU A 206 17.84 0.30 -15.26
C GLU A 206 18.78 0.86 -14.19
N LEU A 207 18.89 2.19 -14.07
CA LEU A 207 19.71 2.84 -13.04
C LEU A 207 19.32 2.41 -11.61
N ILE A 208 18.03 2.34 -11.32
CA ILE A 208 17.53 1.87 -10.01
C ILE A 208 17.87 0.39 -9.80
N ALA A 209 17.70 -0.43 -10.83
CA ALA A 209 17.97 -1.86 -10.74
C ALA A 209 19.46 -2.16 -10.51
N GLU A 210 20.34 -1.39 -11.10
CA GLU A 210 21.79 -1.58 -11.02
C GLU A 210 22.41 -0.99 -9.75
N GLU A 211 21.97 0.21 -9.34
CA GLU A 211 22.65 1.00 -8.31
C GLU A 211 21.91 1.03 -6.96
N ILE A 212 20.60 0.83 -6.94
CA ILE A 212 19.79 0.91 -5.71
C ILE A 212 19.43 -0.49 -5.18
N LEU A 213 18.82 -1.35 -6.02
CA LEU A 213 18.30 -2.64 -5.55
C LEU A 213 19.36 -3.57 -4.94
N PRO A 214 20.62 -3.60 -5.39
CA PRO A 214 21.64 -4.48 -4.79
C PRO A 214 22.07 -4.09 -3.39
N VAL A 215 21.85 -2.83 -2.97
CA VAL A 215 22.37 -2.24 -1.74
C VAL A 215 21.31 -1.72 -0.76
N ALA A 216 20.02 -1.76 -1.18
CA ALA A 216 18.88 -1.25 -0.41
C ALA A 216 18.35 -2.22 0.68
#